data_89ca41b711e8c29a4bdf6ae31f487c7a
#
_entry.id   89ca41b711e8c29a4bdf6ae31f487c7a
#
_cell.length_a   1.000
_cell.length_b   1.000
_cell.length_c   1.000
_cell.angle_alpha   90.00
_cell.angle_beta   90.00
_cell.angle_gamma   90.00
#
_symmetry.space_group_name_H-M   'P 1'
#
loop_
_entity.id
_entity.type
_entity.pdbx_description
1 polymer ?
#
loop_
_entity_poly.entity_id
_entity_poly.type
_entity_poly.pdbx_seq_one_letter_code
_entity_poly.pdbx_strand_id
1 'polypeptide(L)'
;MAEAQLQQFLEKIRQLNALVALSEANPAVRNALRDCDSHHDVVTLAAQWGFDIGRRWGDSAEEPSTTHPSAHHPDQRNLLEGNAPASGEEQVEMLVQTPDWRLERIHSCGSCSAPGFWYDQHDHEWILVLRGSATIEFADETEPRDLCVGDSVLIEAHRRHRVLATDPAPGTLWLALFWKASA
;
A
#
# COMPACT_ATOMS: atom_id res chain seq x y z
N MET A 1 -25.95 -3.93 -18.89
CA MET A 1 -24.64 -3.42 -18.43
C MET A 1 -23.91 -4.44 -17.54
N ALA A 2 -24.55 -5.02 -16.52
CA ALA A 2 -23.88 -6.00 -15.63
C ALA A 2 -23.37 -7.27 -16.33
N GLU A 3 -24.10 -7.81 -17.32
CA GLU A 3 -23.74 -8.99 -18.09
C GLU A 3 -22.43 -8.79 -18.90
N ALA A 4 -22.32 -7.66 -19.60
CA ALA A 4 -21.13 -7.36 -20.40
C ALA A 4 -19.88 -7.18 -19.51
N GLN A 5 -20.04 -6.57 -18.33
CA GLN A 5 -18.98 -6.42 -17.35
C GLN A 5 -18.53 -7.76 -16.76
N LEU A 6 -19.49 -8.66 -16.48
CA LEU A 6 -19.19 -10.02 -16.03
C LEU A 6 -18.42 -10.80 -17.10
N GLN A 7 -18.82 -10.71 -18.36
CA GLN A 7 -18.12 -11.39 -19.45
C GLN A 7 -16.69 -10.86 -19.63
N GLN A 8 -16.48 -9.54 -19.53
CA GLN A 8 -15.14 -8.95 -19.56
C GLN A 8 -14.27 -9.42 -18.38
N PHE A 9 -14.86 -9.52 -17.20
CA PHE A 9 -14.16 -10.04 -16.02
C PHE A 9 -13.75 -11.51 -16.19
N LEU A 10 -14.67 -12.35 -16.65
CA LEU A 10 -14.39 -13.77 -16.90
C LEU A 10 -13.33 -13.95 -17.98
N GLU A 11 -13.31 -13.10 -19.01
CA GLU A 11 -12.30 -13.13 -20.04
C GLU A 11 -10.92 -12.78 -19.48
N LYS A 12 -10.80 -11.77 -18.60
CA LYS A 12 -9.53 -11.44 -17.93
C LYS A 12 -9.01 -12.58 -17.07
N ILE A 13 -9.90 -13.26 -16.36
CA ILE A 13 -9.51 -14.44 -15.57
C ILE A 13 -8.96 -15.55 -16.49
N ARG A 14 -9.59 -15.76 -17.66
CA ARG A 14 -9.09 -16.74 -18.65
C ARG A 14 -7.70 -16.36 -19.16
N GLN A 15 -7.50 -15.10 -19.52
CA GLN A 15 -6.23 -14.56 -19.99
C GLN A 15 -5.13 -14.74 -18.92
N LEU A 16 -5.42 -14.41 -17.68
CA LEU A 16 -4.48 -14.57 -16.57
C LEU A 16 -4.13 -16.05 -16.36
N ASN A 17 -5.12 -16.93 -16.32
CA ASN A 17 -4.88 -18.37 -16.17
C ASN A 17 -4.06 -18.96 -17.33
N ALA A 18 -4.31 -18.48 -18.55
CA ALA A 18 -3.55 -18.92 -19.72
C ALA A 18 -2.09 -18.43 -19.66
N LEU A 19 -1.83 -17.21 -19.19
CA LEU A 19 -0.48 -16.70 -18.95
C LEU A 19 0.26 -17.52 -17.87
N VAL A 20 -0.43 -17.87 -16.78
CA VAL A 20 0.12 -18.73 -15.73
C VAL A 20 0.49 -20.09 -16.31
N ALA A 21 -0.41 -20.75 -17.03
CA ALA A 21 -0.15 -22.04 -17.66
C ALA A 21 1.03 -21.99 -18.65
N LEU A 22 1.15 -20.90 -19.44
CA LEU A 22 2.28 -20.69 -20.33
C LEU A 22 3.59 -20.56 -19.54
N SER A 23 3.58 -19.85 -18.42
CA SER A 23 4.75 -19.68 -17.54
C SER A 23 5.18 -20.99 -16.88
N GLU A 24 4.22 -21.87 -16.56
CA GLU A 24 4.51 -23.19 -16.01
C GLU A 24 5.13 -24.13 -17.05
N ALA A 25 4.65 -24.05 -18.29
CA ALA A 25 5.12 -24.88 -19.40
C ALA A 25 6.44 -24.38 -20.03
N ASN A 26 6.78 -23.10 -19.87
CA ASN A 26 7.93 -22.49 -20.53
C ASN A 26 8.84 -21.76 -19.53
N PRO A 27 10.03 -22.31 -19.22
CA PRO A 27 10.98 -21.66 -18.30
C PRO A 27 11.46 -20.28 -18.74
N ALA A 28 11.53 -20.01 -20.06
CA ALA A 28 11.95 -18.70 -20.57
C ALA A 28 10.89 -17.62 -20.24
N VAL A 29 9.60 -17.96 -20.40
CA VAL A 29 8.48 -17.09 -20.04
C VAL A 29 8.47 -16.81 -18.53
N ARG A 30 8.66 -17.86 -17.73
CA ARG A 30 8.74 -17.73 -16.26
C ARG A 30 9.89 -16.82 -15.82
N ASN A 31 11.05 -16.96 -16.41
CA ASN A 31 12.19 -16.11 -16.09
C ASN A 31 11.94 -14.67 -16.50
N ALA A 32 11.42 -14.42 -17.70
CA ALA A 32 11.09 -13.08 -18.16
C ALA A 32 10.06 -12.38 -17.27
N LEU A 33 9.02 -13.10 -16.78
CA LEU A 33 8.06 -12.55 -15.81
C LEU A 33 8.69 -12.26 -14.45
N ARG A 34 9.60 -13.11 -13.98
CA ARG A 34 10.31 -12.91 -12.71
C ARG A 34 11.27 -11.72 -12.77
N ASP A 35 11.84 -11.46 -13.95
CA ASP A 35 12.81 -10.39 -14.16
C ASP A 35 12.13 -9.02 -14.44
N CYS A 36 10.78 -8.93 -14.35
CA CYS A 36 10.03 -7.69 -14.39
C CYS A 36 10.14 -6.95 -13.06
N ASP A 37 10.48 -5.66 -13.12
CA ASP A 37 10.64 -4.80 -11.93
C ASP A 37 9.32 -4.14 -11.48
N SER A 38 8.29 -4.15 -12.32
CA SER A 38 7.01 -3.52 -12.06
C SER A 38 5.82 -4.30 -12.62
N HIS A 39 4.62 -4.02 -12.07
CA HIS A 39 3.37 -4.53 -12.65
C HIS A 39 3.17 -4.09 -14.11
N HIS A 40 3.62 -2.89 -14.46
CA HIS A 40 3.56 -2.37 -15.84
C HIS A 40 4.39 -3.22 -16.80
N ASP A 41 5.58 -3.65 -16.38
CA ASP A 41 6.44 -4.51 -17.20
C ASP A 41 5.80 -5.88 -17.40
N VAL A 42 5.19 -6.45 -16.37
CA VAL A 42 4.42 -7.71 -16.47
C VAL A 42 3.27 -7.58 -17.47
N VAL A 43 2.50 -6.49 -17.40
CA VAL A 43 1.39 -6.22 -18.32
C VAL A 43 1.88 -6.04 -19.77
N THR A 44 2.96 -5.28 -19.95
CA THR A 44 3.57 -5.02 -21.25
C THR A 44 4.10 -6.31 -21.87
N LEU A 45 4.79 -7.11 -21.08
CA LEU A 45 5.33 -8.40 -21.50
C LEU A 45 4.22 -9.41 -21.83
N ALA A 46 3.16 -9.46 -21.02
CA ALA A 46 2.00 -10.29 -21.28
C ALA A 46 1.29 -9.91 -22.59
N ALA A 47 1.16 -8.61 -22.86
CA ALA A 47 0.58 -8.10 -24.11
C ALA A 47 1.38 -8.53 -25.35
N GLN A 48 2.72 -8.57 -25.26
CA GLN A 48 3.58 -9.08 -26.34
C GLN A 48 3.33 -10.56 -26.66
N TRP A 49 2.87 -11.33 -25.69
CA TRP A 49 2.48 -12.73 -25.86
C TRP A 49 0.99 -12.93 -26.16
N GLY A 50 0.24 -11.83 -26.33
CA GLY A 50 -1.18 -11.84 -26.71
C GLY A 50 -2.16 -11.93 -25.52
N PHE A 51 -1.70 -11.68 -24.30
CA PHE A 51 -2.55 -11.68 -23.11
C PHE A 51 -2.90 -10.25 -22.66
N ASP A 52 -4.19 -9.91 -22.63
CA ASP A 52 -4.70 -8.63 -22.12
C ASP A 52 -5.08 -8.77 -20.64
N ILE A 53 -4.12 -8.51 -19.74
CA ILE A 53 -4.30 -8.58 -18.29
C ILE A 53 -4.31 -7.22 -17.61
N GLY A 54 -4.09 -6.11 -18.34
CA GLY A 54 -3.67 -4.82 -17.80
C GLY A 54 -4.75 -3.81 -17.49
N ARG A 55 -6.01 -4.05 -17.79
CA ARG A 55 -7.07 -3.06 -17.55
C ARG A 55 -7.73 -3.23 -16.18
N ARG A 56 -7.86 -2.13 -15.43
CA ARG A 56 -8.72 -2.08 -14.27
C ARG A 56 -10.19 -2.20 -14.68
N TRP A 57 -11.01 -2.74 -13.79
CA TRP A 57 -12.45 -2.77 -13.93
C TRP A 57 -13.00 -1.33 -14.09
N GLY A 58 -13.71 -1.06 -15.18
CA GLY A 58 -14.38 0.22 -15.41
C GLY A 58 -13.70 1.19 -16.38
N ASP A 59 -12.50 0.89 -16.86
CA ASP A 59 -11.82 1.73 -17.85
C ASP A 59 -12.43 1.52 -19.25
N SER A 60 -12.98 2.60 -19.84
CA SER A 60 -13.43 2.65 -21.23
C SER A 60 -12.25 2.43 -22.18
N ALA A 61 -12.51 1.73 -23.31
CA ALA A 61 -11.50 1.49 -24.33
C ALA A 61 -11.14 2.81 -25.04
N GLU A 62 -10.12 3.49 -24.55
CA GLU A 62 -9.40 4.52 -25.31
C GLU A 62 -8.02 3.98 -25.72
N GLU A 63 -7.64 4.34 -26.95
CA GLU A 63 -6.46 3.93 -27.71
C GLU A 63 -5.14 3.96 -26.93
N PRO A 64 -4.11 3.19 -27.31
CA PRO A 64 -2.81 3.23 -26.63
C PRO A 64 -2.14 4.56 -26.85
N SER A 65 -2.36 5.48 -25.96
CA SER A 65 -1.65 6.75 -25.90
C SER A 65 -0.29 6.48 -25.26
N THR A 66 0.70 6.55 -26.14
CA THR A 66 2.12 6.72 -25.88
C THR A 66 2.38 7.61 -24.67
N THR A 67 3.28 7.11 -23.79
CA THR A 67 4.04 7.92 -22.83
C THR A 67 3.24 9.04 -22.15
N HIS A 68 2.59 8.71 -21.05
CA HIS A 68 2.33 9.76 -20.05
C HIS A 68 3.65 10.00 -19.28
N PRO A 69 4.34 11.12 -19.52
CA PRO A 69 5.04 11.74 -18.42
C PRO A 69 3.93 12.03 -17.43
N SER A 70 4.06 11.54 -16.20
CA SER A 70 3.16 11.88 -15.11
C SER A 70 3.15 13.40 -14.94
N ALA A 71 2.34 14.09 -15.73
CA ALA A 71 1.94 15.43 -15.42
C ALA A 71 0.98 15.28 -14.23
N HIS A 72 1.54 14.98 -13.06
CA HIS A 72 0.77 15.10 -11.83
C HIS A 72 0.21 16.50 -11.79
N HIS A 73 -1.10 16.61 -11.69
CA HIS A 73 -1.73 17.86 -11.33
C HIS A 73 -0.97 18.36 -10.08
N PRO A 74 -0.66 19.67 -9.94
CA PRO A 74 0.13 20.16 -8.81
C PRO A 74 -0.39 19.72 -7.44
N ASP A 75 -1.67 19.35 -7.35
CA ASP A 75 -2.31 18.86 -6.14
C ASP A 75 -2.42 17.32 -6.09
N GLN A 76 -1.97 16.60 -7.13
CA GLN A 76 -2.01 15.14 -7.19
C GLN A 76 -0.72 14.55 -6.64
N ARG A 77 -0.87 13.62 -5.71
CA ARG A 77 0.23 12.96 -5.02
C ARG A 77 0.00 11.47 -4.90
N ASN A 78 1.01 10.68 -5.19
CA ASN A 78 1.00 9.25 -4.90
C ASN A 78 1.66 9.01 -3.53
N LEU A 79 0.86 8.57 -2.56
CA LEU A 79 1.34 8.34 -1.19
C LEU A 79 2.30 7.13 -1.07
N LEU A 80 2.33 6.26 -2.09
CA LEU A 80 3.22 5.10 -2.13
C LEU A 80 4.60 5.43 -2.69
N GLU A 81 4.77 6.61 -3.30
CA GLU A 81 6.06 7.05 -3.84
C GLU A 81 6.95 7.67 -2.77
N GLY A 82 8.25 7.67 -3.04
CA GLY A 82 9.28 8.25 -2.18
C GLY A 82 10.29 7.22 -1.69
N ASN A 83 11.45 7.72 -1.30
CA ASN A 83 12.53 6.90 -0.77
C ASN A 83 12.25 6.51 0.69
N ALA A 84 12.69 5.32 1.07
CA ALA A 84 12.68 4.91 2.47
C ALA A 84 13.64 5.81 3.28
N PRO A 85 13.30 6.13 4.54
CA PRO A 85 14.27 6.71 5.48
C PRO A 85 15.42 5.74 5.74
N ALA A 86 16.46 6.19 6.44
CA ALA A 86 17.53 5.30 6.83
C ALA A 86 17.03 4.17 7.74
N SER A 87 17.76 3.06 7.75
CA SER A 87 17.40 1.92 8.62
C SER A 87 17.35 2.33 10.09
N GLY A 88 16.29 1.99 10.77
CA GLY A 88 16.01 2.38 12.15
C GLY A 88 15.32 3.73 12.30
N GLU A 89 15.09 4.46 11.22
CA GLU A 89 14.46 5.78 11.23
C GLU A 89 13.00 5.76 10.78
N GLU A 90 12.33 6.85 11.11
CA GLU A 90 10.96 7.13 10.71
C GLU A 90 10.86 8.56 10.16
N GLN A 91 10.15 8.74 9.07
CA GLN A 91 9.84 10.03 8.47
C GLN A 91 8.35 10.28 8.55
N VAL A 92 7.97 11.37 9.20
CA VAL A 92 6.57 11.83 9.28
C VAL A 92 6.39 13.01 8.35
N GLU A 93 5.33 12.95 7.56
CA GLU A 93 4.95 13.99 6.62
C GLU A 93 3.51 14.41 6.84
N MET A 94 3.31 15.70 7.17
CA MET A 94 1.99 16.31 7.30
C MET A 94 1.34 16.46 5.93
N LEU A 95 0.24 15.74 5.68
CA LEU A 95 -0.52 15.83 4.43
C LEU A 95 -1.57 16.95 4.49
N VAL A 96 -2.34 16.96 5.57
CA VAL A 96 -3.38 17.96 5.83
C VAL A 96 -3.45 18.23 7.32
N GLN A 97 -3.65 19.49 7.69
CA GLN A 97 -3.85 19.90 9.07
C GLN A 97 -4.95 20.96 9.19
N THR A 98 -5.81 20.75 10.17
CA THR A 98 -6.84 21.70 10.60
C THR A 98 -6.74 21.93 12.11
N PRO A 99 -7.50 22.85 12.72
CA PRO A 99 -7.50 23.02 14.16
C PRO A 99 -7.96 21.77 14.95
N ASP A 100 -8.75 20.89 14.33
CA ASP A 100 -9.42 19.78 15.02
C ASP A 100 -8.90 18.40 14.63
N TRP A 101 -8.22 18.28 13.48
CA TRP A 101 -7.66 17.02 13.02
C TRP A 101 -6.45 17.23 12.11
N ARG A 102 -5.61 16.20 11.98
CA ARG A 102 -4.49 16.15 11.04
C ARG A 102 -4.38 14.77 10.39
N LEU A 103 -3.88 14.77 9.16
CA LEU A 103 -3.60 13.57 8.40
C LEU A 103 -2.10 13.53 8.08
N GLU A 104 -1.47 12.45 8.45
CA GLU A 104 -0.03 12.24 8.29
C GLU A 104 0.26 11.01 7.45
N ARG A 105 1.31 11.09 6.66
CA ARG A 105 1.96 9.94 6.05
C ARG A 105 3.21 9.62 6.87
N ILE A 106 3.28 8.41 7.38
CA ILE A 106 4.41 7.94 8.17
C ILE A 106 5.15 6.88 7.37
N HIS A 107 6.46 6.99 7.26
CA HIS A 107 7.31 6.03 6.60
C HIS A 107 8.37 5.54 7.58
N SER A 108 8.21 4.31 8.04
CA SER A 108 9.10 3.66 9.00
C SER A 108 9.98 2.64 8.28
N CYS A 109 11.27 2.59 8.60
CA CYS A 109 12.23 1.66 7.99
C CYS A 109 12.97 0.85 9.05
N GLY A 110 12.41 -0.30 9.46
CA GLY A 110 12.99 -1.13 10.52
C GLY A 110 13.05 -0.39 11.87
N SER A 111 12.21 0.63 12.06
CA SER A 111 12.12 1.39 13.30
C SER A 111 11.15 0.75 14.28
N CYS A 112 11.36 0.98 15.55
CA CYS A 112 10.48 0.58 16.64
C CYS A 112 10.54 1.59 17.78
N SER A 113 9.56 1.55 18.66
CA SER A 113 9.56 2.35 19.88
C SER A 113 10.75 1.98 20.79
N ALA A 114 11.36 2.96 21.42
CA ALA A 114 12.45 2.72 22.37
C ALA A 114 11.99 1.81 23.53
N PRO A 115 12.88 0.99 24.10
CA PRO A 115 12.54 0.13 25.23
C PRO A 115 11.90 0.93 26.38
N GLY A 116 10.72 0.49 26.82
CA GLY A 116 9.97 1.15 27.90
C GLY A 116 9.18 2.40 27.50
N PHE A 117 9.30 2.84 26.24
CA PHE A 117 8.50 3.95 25.74
C PHE A 117 7.09 3.48 25.35
N TRP A 118 6.09 4.28 25.69
CA TRP A 118 4.70 4.10 25.33
C TRP A 118 4.12 5.43 24.87
N TYR A 119 3.46 5.42 23.73
CA TYR A 119 2.60 6.55 23.34
C TYR A 119 1.40 6.64 24.29
N ASP A 120 1.12 7.86 24.77
CA ASP A 120 -0.05 8.23 25.57
C ASP A 120 -0.45 9.63 25.11
N GLN A 121 -1.38 9.72 24.19
CA GLN A 121 -1.72 10.95 23.48
C GLN A 121 -3.16 11.38 23.75
N HIS A 122 -3.40 12.69 23.69
CA HIS A 122 -4.73 13.28 23.91
C HIS A 122 -5.66 13.16 22.70
N ASP A 123 -5.12 12.93 21.50
CA ASP A 123 -5.90 12.76 20.30
C ASP A 123 -6.27 11.28 20.10
N HIS A 124 -7.42 11.03 19.48
CA HIS A 124 -7.67 9.76 18.83
C HIS A 124 -6.78 9.62 17.61
N GLU A 125 -6.41 8.41 17.29
CA GLU A 125 -5.62 8.07 16.12
C GLU A 125 -6.25 6.91 15.37
N TRP A 126 -6.36 7.04 14.06
CA TRP A 126 -6.70 5.93 13.19
C TRP A 126 -5.56 5.72 12.20
N ILE A 127 -5.04 4.50 12.16
CA ILE A 127 -3.95 4.13 11.28
C ILE A 127 -4.41 3.13 10.23
N LEU A 128 -3.82 3.21 9.05
CA LEU A 128 -3.98 2.27 7.94
C LEU A 128 -2.60 1.94 7.37
N VAL A 129 -2.28 0.65 7.23
CA VAL A 129 -1.06 0.20 6.57
C VAL A 129 -1.25 0.25 5.06
N LEU A 130 -0.49 1.11 4.37
CA LEU A 130 -0.48 1.26 2.92
C LEU A 130 0.53 0.35 2.24
N ARG A 131 1.64 0.02 2.91
CA ARG A 131 2.72 -0.85 2.42
C ARG A 131 3.45 -1.49 3.60
N GLY A 132 3.94 -2.72 3.40
CA GLY A 132 4.71 -3.44 4.39
C GLY A 132 3.86 -4.01 5.51
N SER A 133 4.50 -4.26 6.65
CA SER A 133 3.87 -4.80 7.85
C SER A 133 4.40 -4.11 9.11
N ALA A 134 3.69 -4.27 10.22
CA ALA A 134 4.12 -3.80 11.52
C ALA A 134 3.51 -4.60 12.65
N THR A 135 4.15 -4.55 13.81
CA THR A 135 3.63 -5.11 15.05
C THR A 135 3.42 -3.99 16.06
N ILE A 136 2.19 -3.87 16.59
CA ILE A 136 1.82 -2.89 17.61
C ILE A 136 1.40 -3.62 18.87
N GLU A 137 1.87 -3.13 20.02
CA GLU A 137 1.48 -3.60 21.35
C GLU A 137 0.63 -2.54 22.06
N PHE A 138 -0.45 -2.99 22.69
CA PHE A 138 -1.32 -2.18 23.54
C PHE A 138 -1.14 -2.58 25.00
N ALA A 139 -1.07 -1.59 25.90
CA ALA A 139 -0.86 -1.86 27.32
C ALA A 139 -2.04 -2.59 27.99
N ASP A 140 -3.21 -2.56 27.39
CA ASP A 140 -4.46 -3.20 27.82
C ASP A 140 -4.73 -4.55 27.15
N GLU A 141 -3.80 -5.04 26.31
CA GLU A 141 -3.91 -6.34 25.62
C GLU A 141 -2.78 -7.29 26.04
N THR A 142 -3.06 -8.59 25.97
CA THR A 142 -2.08 -9.62 26.33
C THR A 142 -1.14 -9.98 25.20
N GLU A 143 -1.58 -9.80 23.95
CA GLU A 143 -0.82 -10.15 22.74
C GLU A 143 -0.68 -8.94 21.83
N PRO A 144 0.49 -8.73 21.22
CA PRO A 144 0.65 -7.73 20.19
C PRO A 144 -0.22 -8.02 18.96
N ARG A 145 -0.51 -6.99 18.18
CA ARG A 145 -1.22 -7.10 16.90
C ARG A 145 -0.25 -6.99 15.75
N ASP A 146 -0.24 -7.99 14.88
CA ASP A 146 0.43 -7.91 13.59
C ASP A 146 -0.51 -7.28 12.55
N LEU A 147 -0.02 -6.29 11.83
CA LEU A 147 -0.75 -5.55 10.82
C LEU A 147 -0.06 -5.71 9.47
N CYS A 148 -0.84 -5.91 8.43
CA CYS A 148 -0.39 -5.95 7.04
C CYS A 148 -1.14 -4.93 6.17
N VAL A 149 -0.80 -4.86 4.89
CA VAL A 149 -1.41 -3.91 3.93
C VAL A 149 -2.93 -4.05 3.93
N GLY A 150 -3.61 -2.93 4.15
CA GLY A 150 -5.07 -2.83 4.23
C GLY A 150 -5.63 -2.96 5.64
N ASP A 151 -4.84 -3.40 6.62
CA ASP A 151 -5.28 -3.40 8.01
C ASP A 151 -5.30 -2.00 8.58
N SER A 152 -6.32 -1.72 9.38
CA SER A 152 -6.48 -0.45 10.08
C SER A 152 -6.82 -0.66 11.55
N VAL A 153 -6.39 0.27 12.38
CA VAL A 153 -6.64 0.25 13.83
C VAL A 153 -7.08 1.63 14.30
N LEU A 154 -8.14 1.67 15.10
CA LEU A 154 -8.53 2.84 15.87
C LEU A 154 -7.86 2.76 17.25
N ILE A 155 -7.13 3.80 17.58
CA ILE A 155 -6.46 3.99 18.88
C ILE A 155 -7.14 5.18 19.55
N GLU A 156 -7.89 4.91 20.60
CA GLU A 156 -8.58 5.96 21.35
C GLU A 156 -7.57 6.83 22.11
N ALA A 157 -7.96 8.08 22.38
CA ALA A 157 -7.18 8.98 23.21
C ALA A 157 -6.81 8.29 24.53
N HIS A 158 -5.56 8.48 24.98
CA HIS A 158 -4.97 7.86 26.16
C HIS A 158 -4.86 6.34 26.17
N ARG A 159 -5.17 5.66 25.04
CA ARG A 159 -4.88 4.24 24.92
C ARG A 159 -3.40 4.05 24.67
N ARG A 160 -2.69 3.58 25.69
CA ARG A 160 -1.24 3.39 25.64
C ARG A 160 -0.87 2.28 24.66
N HIS A 161 -0.01 2.61 23.73
CA HIS A 161 0.48 1.67 22.69
C HIS A 161 1.94 1.94 22.34
N ARG A 162 2.56 1.01 21.63
CA ARG A 162 3.90 1.18 21.07
C ARG A 162 4.08 0.33 19.82
N VAL A 163 4.98 0.74 18.94
CA VAL A 163 5.40 -0.02 17.77
C VAL A 163 6.54 -0.95 18.17
N LEU A 164 6.36 -2.26 18.03
CA LEU A 164 7.39 -3.25 18.32
C LEU A 164 8.30 -3.49 17.12
N ALA A 165 7.74 -3.48 15.91
CA ALA A 165 8.48 -3.72 14.68
C ALA A 165 7.82 -3.04 13.48
N THR A 166 8.64 -2.66 12.51
CA THR A 166 8.25 -2.27 11.15
C THR A 166 9.19 -2.95 10.16
N ASP A 167 8.81 -3.03 8.88
CA ASP A 167 9.63 -3.66 7.86
C ASP A 167 10.93 -2.88 7.59
N PRO A 168 12.03 -3.59 7.24
CA PRO A 168 13.20 -2.96 6.64
C PRO A 168 12.85 -2.37 5.27
N ALA A 169 13.80 -1.68 4.62
CA ALA A 169 13.59 -1.12 3.29
C ALA A 169 12.93 -2.13 2.32
N PRO A 170 11.88 -1.72 1.57
CA PRO A 170 11.39 -0.36 1.36
C PRO A 170 10.54 0.22 2.51
N GLY A 171 10.40 -0.46 3.63
CA GLY A 171 9.78 0.03 4.85
C GLY A 171 8.25 -0.09 4.89
N THR A 172 7.71 0.25 6.04
CA THR A 172 6.27 0.30 6.31
C THR A 172 5.75 1.71 6.06
N LEU A 173 4.70 1.83 5.25
CA LEU A 173 4.00 3.08 5.02
C LEU A 173 2.65 3.06 5.71
N TRP A 174 2.38 4.13 6.45
CA TRP A 174 1.13 4.33 7.16
C TRP A 174 0.44 5.60 6.68
N LEU A 175 -0.87 5.58 6.76
CA LEU A 175 -1.70 6.77 6.77
C LEU A 175 -2.28 6.88 8.18
N ALA A 176 -2.01 7.99 8.86
CA ALA A 176 -2.45 8.23 10.23
C ALA A 176 -3.34 9.48 10.29
N LEU A 177 -4.56 9.32 10.78
CA LEU A 177 -5.51 10.38 11.03
C LEU A 177 -5.65 10.60 12.53
N PHE A 178 -5.37 11.81 12.96
CA PHE A 178 -5.52 12.22 14.36
C PHE A 178 -6.64 13.25 14.50
N TRP A 179 -7.45 13.15 15.55
CA TRP A 179 -8.46 14.15 15.87
C TRP A 179 -8.66 14.28 17.37
N LYS A 180 -9.10 15.45 17.79
CA LYS A 180 -9.32 15.73 19.20
C LYS A 180 -10.40 14.85 19.81
N ALA A 181 -10.13 14.30 20.99
CA ALA A 181 -11.16 13.68 21.80
C ALA A 181 -12.23 14.74 22.14
N SER A 182 -13.49 14.41 21.95
CA SER A 182 -14.59 15.26 22.42
C SER A 182 -14.54 15.37 23.94
N ALA A 183 -14.64 16.58 24.46
CA ALA A 183 -14.68 16.82 25.89
C ALA A 183 -15.96 16.27 26.52
#